data_49df322d84d33f6604ea2c9c5ed878d5
#
_entry.id   49df322d84d33f6604ea2c9c5ed878d5
#
_cell.length_a   1.000
_cell.length_b   1.000
_cell.length_c   1.000
_cell.angle_alpha   90.00
_cell.angle_beta   90.00
_cell.angle_gamma   90.00
#
_symmetry.space_group_name_H-M   'P 1'
#
loop_
_entity.id
_entity.type
_entity.pdbx_description
1 polymer ?
#
loop_
_entity_poly.entity_id
_entity_poly.type
_entity_poly.pdbx_seq_one_letter_code
_entity_poly.pdbx_strand_id
1 'polypeptide(L)'
;MEEIRDLLRRKRRLSNDKPDDFALFTSDYFLDLWNKISYLIFLLMFAVASVGLLVGGIGVMNIMLVSVTERTREIGVRKAIGAKRANILLQFLIEAVTLSAVGGVIGVALGAGLSLLLRYGAHFPAVLSLFWVVTALVMCALIGIAFGVYPAWKAARLDPVEALRYE
;
A
#
# COMPACT_ATOMS: atom_id res chain seq x y z
N MET A 1 6.93 26.40 -34.42
CA MET A 1 5.54 25.89 -34.63
C MET A 1 4.72 26.82 -35.50
N GLU A 2 4.78 28.12 -35.29
CA GLU A 2 4.02 29.08 -36.10
C GLU A 2 4.43 29.08 -37.58
N GLU A 3 5.71 29.02 -37.88
CA GLU A 3 6.20 28.93 -39.26
C GLU A 3 5.64 27.69 -40.02
N ILE A 4 5.57 26.54 -39.34
CA ILE A 4 5.02 25.30 -39.96
C ILE A 4 3.51 25.46 -40.17
N ARG A 5 2.83 26.13 -39.21
CA ARG A 5 1.41 26.41 -39.31
C ARG A 5 1.11 27.33 -40.49
N ASP A 6 1.88 28.38 -40.69
CA ASP A 6 1.72 29.33 -41.80
C ASP A 6 2.01 28.68 -43.14
N LEU A 7 3.05 27.83 -43.24
CA LEU A 7 3.35 27.07 -44.43
C LEU A 7 2.21 26.10 -44.81
N LEU A 8 1.62 25.42 -43.83
CA LEU A 8 0.50 24.51 -44.03
C LEU A 8 -0.76 25.26 -44.44
N ARG A 9 -1.07 26.43 -43.82
CA ARG A 9 -2.18 27.29 -44.21
C ARG A 9 -2.07 27.74 -45.66
N ARG A 10 -0.86 28.21 -46.09
CA ARG A 10 -0.56 28.62 -47.46
C ARG A 10 -0.72 27.45 -48.43
N LYS A 11 -0.17 26.29 -48.11
CA LYS A 11 -0.24 25.08 -48.94
C LYS A 11 -1.69 24.59 -49.14
N ARG A 12 -2.52 24.72 -48.12
CA ARG A 12 -3.95 24.34 -48.14
C ARG A 12 -4.87 25.47 -48.64
N ARG A 13 -4.31 26.63 -49.00
CA ARG A 13 -5.06 27.81 -49.47
C ARG A 13 -6.15 28.25 -48.49
N LEU A 14 -5.89 28.14 -47.18
CA LEU A 14 -6.84 28.57 -46.18
C LEU A 14 -6.81 30.10 -46.04
N SER A 15 -7.99 30.74 -46.07
CA SER A 15 -8.14 32.17 -45.80
C SER A 15 -7.83 32.47 -44.33
N ASN A 16 -7.35 33.70 -44.08
CA ASN A 16 -7.03 34.12 -42.72
C ASN A 16 -8.23 34.11 -41.74
N ASP A 17 -9.45 34.21 -42.25
CA ASP A 17 -10.68 34.20 -41.47
C ASP A 17 -11.22 32.79 -41.16
N LYS A 18 -10.61 31.73 -41.71
CA LYS A 18 -11.05 30.36 -41.43
C LYS A 18 -10.19 29.69 -40.41
N PRO A 19 -10.80 28.89 -39.47
CA PRO A 19 -10.05 28.08 -38.54
C PRO A 19 -9.21 27.04 -39.30
N ASP A 20 -8.12 26.58 -38.65
CA ASP A 20 -7.28 25.54 -39.24
C ASP A 20 -8.06 24.24 -39.38
N ASP A 21 -7.92 23.60 -40.53
CA ASP A 21 -8.48 22.28 -40.85
C ASP A 21 -7.48 21.14 -40.52
N PHE A 22 -6.42 21.47 -39.83
CA PHE A 22 -5.37 20.55 -39.40
C PHE A 22 -4.98 20.80 -37.95
N ALA A 23 -4.53 19.78 -37.25
CA ALA A 23 -3.95 19.88 -35.91
C ALA A 23 -2.43 19.61 -35.99
N LEU A 24 -1.65 20.46 -35.31
CA LEU A 24 -0.21 20.26 -35.16
C LEU A 24 0.06 19.78 -33.74
N PHE A 25 0.60 18.59 -33.63
CA PHE A 25 1.03 18.04 -32.35
C PHE A 25 2.56 18.04 -32.28
N THR A 26 3.09 18.58 -31.20
CA THR A 26 4.52 18.50 -30.88
C THR A 26 4.82 17.22 -30.10
N SER A 27 6.08 16.81 -30.14
CA SER A 27 6.56 15.73 -29.25
C SER A 27 6.28 16.06 -27.78
N ASP A 28 6.42 17.32 -27.38
CA ASP A 28 6.14 17.78 -26.02
C ASP A 28 4.68 17.57 -25.61
N TYR A 29 3.74 17.81 -26.54
CA TYR A 29 2.31 17.54 -26.29
C TYR A 29 2.05 16.05 -25.95
N PHE A 30 2.69 15.14 -26.69
CA PHE A 30 2.56 13.71 -26.43
C PHE A 30 3.22 13.32 -25.09
N LEU A 31 4.36 13.91 -24.76
CA LEU A 31 5.02 13.69 -23.47
C LEU A 31 4.16 14.21 -22.30
N ASP A 32 3.57 15.38 -22.44
CA ASP A 32 2.66 15.93 -21.42
C ASP A 32 1.40 15.08 -21.25
N LEU A 33 0.82 14.63 -22.37
CA LEU A 33 -0.34 13.74 -22.33
C LEU A 33 0.01 12.40 -21.67
N TRP A 34 1.17 11.82 -22.02
CA TRP A 34 1.68 10.60 -21.42
C TRP A 34 1.89 10.74 -19.91
N ASN A 35 2.54 11.82 -19.48
CA ASN A 35 2.78 12.11 -18.08
C ASN A 35 1.46 12.26 -17.31
N LYS A 36 0.47 12.95 -17.89
CA LYS A 36 -0.85 13.14 -17.29
C LYS A 36 -1.60 11.80 -17.12
N ILE A 37 -1.60 10.98 -18.16
CA ILE A 37 -2.25 9.66 -18.13
C ILE A 37 -1.55 8.75 -17.10
N SER A 38 -0.22 8.71 -17.13
CA SER A 38 0.58 7.91 -16.20
C SER A 38 0.36 8.34 -14.75
N TYR A 39 0.27 9.65 -14.48
CA TYR A 39 -0.02 10.17 -13.16
C TYR A 39 -1.43 9.76 -12.66
N LEU A 40 -2.45 9.83 -13.53
CA LEU A 40 -3.80 9.40 -13.18
C LEU A 40 -3.87 7.91 -12.87
N ILE A 41 -3.20 7.09 -13.69
CA ILE A 41 -3.12 5.64 -13.47
C ILE A 41 -2.41 5.35 -12.13
N PHE A 42 -1.29 6.03 -11.86
CA PHE A 42 -0.57 5.89 -10.60
C PHE A 42 -1.45 6.26 -9.40
N LEU A 43 -2.19 7.37 -9.49
CA LEU A 43 -3.11 7.81 -8.43
C LEU A 43 -4.21 6.77 -8.16
N LEU A 44 -4.80 6.22 -9.22
CA LEU A 44 -5.82 5.16 -9.11
C LEU A 44 -5.24 3.90 -8.47
N MET A 45 -4.06 3.45 -8.92
CA MET A 45 -3.40 2.28 -8.35
C MET A 45 -3.05 2.51 -6.87
N PHE A 46 -2.57 3.70 -6.52
CA PHE A 46 -2.28 4.07 -5.15
C PHE A 46 -3.55 4.06 -4.27
N ALA A 47 -4.66 4.59 -4.77
CA ALA A 47 -5.93 4.57 -4.06
C ALA A 47 -6.43 3.14 -3.79
N VAL A 48 -6.41 2.28 -4.81
CA VAL A 48 -6.80 0.86 -4.68
C VAL A 48 -5.89 0.12 -3.70
N ALA A 49 -4.57 0.33 -3.80
CA ALA A 49 -3.61 -0.27 -2.87
C ALA A 49 -3.84 0.20 -1.42
N SER A 50 -4.14 1.50 -1.23
CA SER A 50 -4.44 2.06 0.10
C SER A 50 -5.69 1.43 0.73
N VAL A 51 -6.74 1.22 -0.05
CA VAL A 51 -7.96 0.52 0.42
C VAL A 51 -7.61 -0.92 0.80
N GLY A 52 -6.83 -1.62 -0.02
CA GLY A 52 -6.37 -2.99 0.29
C GLY A 52 -5.57 -3.06 1.59
N LEU A 53 -4.67 -2.09 1.81
CA LEU A 53 -3.90 -1.96 3.05
C LEU A 53 -4.79 -1.72 4.27
N LEU A 54 -5.79 -0.85 4.17
CA LEU A 54 -6.74 -0.58 5.26
C LEU A 54 -7.56 -1.83 5.61
N VAL A 55 -8.09 -2.52 4.60
CA VAL A 55 -8.86 -3.77 4.82
C VAL A 55 -7.97 -4.84 5.45
N GLY A 56 -6.74 -5.00 4.97
CA GLY A 56 -5.75 -5.91 5.55
C GLY A 56 -5.40 -5.55 7.00
N GLY A 57 -5.22 -4.26 7.29
CA GLY A 57 -4.97 -3.76 8.64
C GLY A 57 -6.13 -4.05 9.61
N ILE A 58 -7.38 -3.85 9.19
CA ILE A 58 -8.57 -4.23 9.96
C ILE A 58 -8.59 -5.74 10.20
N GLY A 59 -8.19 -6.54 9.20
CA GLY A 59 -8.04 -7.99 9.34
C GLY A 59 -7.04 -8.36 10.43
N VAL A 60 -5.86 -7.74 10.44
CA VAL A 60 -4.84 -7.93 11.49
C VAL A 60 -5.41 -7.54 12.86
N MET A 61 -6.07 -6.40 12.97
CA MET A 61 -6.69 -5.96 14.22
C MET A 61 -7.71 -6.97 14.75
N ASN A 62 -8.56 -7.50 13.87
CA ASN A 62 -9.58 -8.49 14.26
C ASN A 62 -8.95 -9.81 14.72
N ILE A 63 -7.95 -10.33 13.99
CA ILE A 63 -7.22 -11.54 14.39
C ILE A 63 -6.56 -11.32 15.76
N MET A 64 -5.93 -10.18 15.98
CA MET A 64 -5.28 -9.84 17.25
C MET A 64 -6.29 -9.72 18.40
N LEU A 65 -7.48 -9.13 18.15
CA LEU A 65 -8.53 -9.05 19.16
C LEU A 65 -9.03 -10.45 19.58
N VAL A 66 -9.22 -11.35 18.61
CA VAL A 66 -9.57 -12.75 18.90
C VAL A 66 -8.45 -13.44 19.68
N SER A 67 -7.20 -13.29 19.24
CA SER A 67 -6.02 -13.85 19.94
C SER A 67 -5.92 -13.37 21.39
N VAL A 68 -6.19 -12.08 21.65
CA VAL A 68 -6.22 -11.52 23.03
C VAL A 68 -7.33 -12.16 23.86
N THR A 69 -8.53 -12.37 23.31
CA THR A 69 -9.64 -13.01 24.03
C THR A 69 -9.36 -14.47 24.33
N GLU A 70 -8.83 -15.23 23.38
CA GLU A 70 -8.46 -16.64 23.57
C GLU A 70 -7.34 -16.82 24.59
N ARG A 71 -6.40 -15.87 24.69
CA ARG A 71 -5.26 -15.91 25.61
C ARG A 71 -5.48 -15.08 26.88
N THR A 72 -6.72 -14.66 27.18
CA THR A 72 -7.05 -13.81 28.33
C THR A 72 -6.51 -14.38 29.65
N ARG A 73 -6.71 -15.67 29.92
CA ARG A 73 -6.23 -16.36 31.13
C ARG A 73 -4.71 -16.38 31.21
N GLU A 74 -4.03 -16.64 30.10
CA GLU A 74 -2.56 -16.64 30.04
C GLU A 74 -1.99 -15.25 30.36
N ILE A 75 -2.59 -14.18 29.80
CA ILE A 75 -2.23 -12.80 30.08
C ILE A 75 -2.46 -12.49 31.57
N GLY A 76 -3.57 -12.95 32.14
CA GLY A 76 -3.88 -12.81 33.55
C GLY A 76 -2.82 -13.43 34.46
N VAL A 77 -2.40 -14.67 34.15
CA VAL A 77 -1.31 -15.37 34.89
C VAL A 77 -0.01 -14.59 34.81
N ARG A 78 0.42 -14.16 33.60
CA ARG A 78 1.66 -13.37 33.45
C ARG A 78 1.63 -12.08 34.29
N LYS A 79 0.49 -11.41 34.35
CA LYS A 79 0.32 -10.20 35.16
C LYS A 79 0.32 -10.50 36.67
N ALA A 80 -0.30 -11.60 37.08
CA ALA A 80 -0.34 -12.01 38.50
C ALA A 80 1.08 -12.30 39.05
N ILE A 81 1.99 -12.84 38.19
CA ILE A 81 3.40 -13.07 38.52
C ILE A 81 4.29 -11.83 38.31
N GLY A 82 3.70 -10.65 38.01
CA GLY A 82 4.42 -9.37 37.99
C GLY A 82 4.84 -8.84 36.61
N ALA A 83 4.31 -9.36 35.50
CA ALA A 83 4.59 -8.80 34.18
C ALA A 83 4.08 -7.36 34.06
N LYS A 84 4.95 -6.46 33.61
CA LYS A 84 4.61 -5.05 33.40
C LYS A 84 3.69 -4.91 32.18
N ARG A 85 2.78 -3.93 32.25
CA ARG A 85 1.88 -3.61 31.09
C ARG A 85 2.64 -3.37 29.80
N ALA A 86 3.80 -2.72 29.87
CA ALA A 86 4.64 -2.46 28.68
C ALA A 86 5.15 -3.75 28.03
N ASN A 87 5.46 -4.80 28.80
CA ASN A 87 5.94 -6.06 28.28
C ASN A 87 4.84 -6.79 27.49
N ILE A 88 3.61 -6.80 28.04
CA ILE A 88 2.44 -7.38 27.35
C ILE A 88 2.13 -6.58 26.08
N LEU A 89 2.11 -5.25 26.16
CA LEU A 89 1.86 -4.39 24.99
C LEU A 89 2.89 -4.64 23.89
N LEU A 90 4.19 -4.65 24.24
CA LEU A 90 5.26 -4.86 23.26
C LEU A 90 5.18 -6.25 22.61
N GLN A 91 4.86 -7.29 23.40
CA GLN A 91 4.71 -8.65 22.89
C GLN A 91 3.62 -8.72 21.80
N PHE A 92 2.41 -8.22 22.08
CA PHE A 92 1.31 -8.24 21.11
C PHE A 92 1.57 -7.30 19.92
N LEU A 93 2.28 -6.19 20.14
CA LEU A 93 2.67 -5.29 19.04
C LEU A 93 3.67 -5.97 18.09
N ILE A 94 4.68 -6.67 18.63
CA ILE A 94 5.62 -7.45 17.81
C ILE A 94 4.88 -8.54 17.04
N GLU A 95 3.90 -9.22 17.67
CA GLU A 95 3.08 -10.24 17.00
C GLU A 95 2.30 -9.65 15.81
N ALA A 96 1.67 -8.47 15.98
CA ALA A 96 0.98 -7.78 14.91
C ALA A 96 1.91 -7.35 13.77
N VAL A 97 3.09 -6.81 14.11
CA VAL A 97 4.09 -6.40 13.12
C VAL A 97 4.64 -7.61 12.34
N THR A 98 4.92 -8.72 13.04
CA THR A 98 5.41 -9.95 12.37
C THR A 98 4.34 -10.53 11.43
N LEU A 99 3.08 -10.55 11.84
CA LEU A 99 1.98 -11.00 10.99
C LEU A 99 1.88 -10.16 9.70
N SER A 100 1.92 -8.83 9.84
CA SER A 100 1.89 -7.90 8.72
C SER A 100 3.14 -8.00 7.84
N ALA A 101 4.31 -8.19 8.43
CA ALA A 101 5.57 -8.34 7.69
C ALA A 101 5.60 -9.64 6.87
N VAL A 102 5.13 -10.76 7.43
CA VAL A 102 4.99 -12.02 6.70
C VAL A 102 4.05 -11.86 5.50
N GLY A 103 2.87 -11.22 5.71
CA GLY A 103 1.97 -10.88 4.61
C GLY A 103 2.63 -10.00 3.55
N GLY A 104 3.39 -9.01 3.99
CA GLY A 104 4.17 -8.12 3.10
C GLY A 104 5.22 -8.86 2.27
N VAL A 105 5.96 -9.77 2.87
CA VAL A 105 6.97 -10.61 2.16
C VAL A 105 6.29 -11.49 1.11
N ILE A 106 5.17 -12.13 1.47
CA ILE A 106 4.39 -12.94 0.52
C ILE A 106 3.88 -12.07 -0.62
N GLY A 107 3.33 -10.88 -0.33
CA GLY A 107 2.86 -9.94 -1.33
C GLY A 107 3.96 -9.48 -2.28
N VAL A 108 5.15 -9.16 -1.75
CA VAL A 108 6.33 -8.81 -2.56
C VAL A 108 6.77 -10.00 -3.43
N ALA A 109 6.79 -11.21 -2.89
CA ALA A 109 7.17 -12.41 -3.64
C ALA A 109 6.21 -12.68 -4.80
N LEU A 110 4.89 -12.55 -4.57
CA LEU A 110 3.87 -12.68 -5.61
C LEU A 110 3.99 -11.58 -6.67
N GLY A 111 4.19 -10.34 -6.26
CA GLY A 111 4.40 -9.20 -7.18
C GLY A 111 5.67 -9.37 -8.01
N ALA A 112 6.75 -9.83 -7.40
CA ALA A 112 8.01 -10.14 -8.08
C ALA A 112 7.82 -11.27 -9.09
N GLY A 113 7.15 -12.34 -8.69
CA GLY A 113 6.85 -13.48 -9.59
C GLY A 113 6.02 -13.06 -10.81
N LEU A 114 4.98 -12.25 -10.59
CA LEU A 114 4.16 -11.70 -11.68
C LEU A 114 4.96 -10.78 -12.60
N SER A 115 5.81 -9.92 -12.04
CA SER A 115 6.70 -9.03 -12.81
C SER A 115 7.67 -9.82 -13.69
N LEU A 116 8.25 -10.91 -13.18
CA LEU A 116 9.13 -11.80 -13.94
C LEU A 116 8.36 -12.53 -15.06
N LEU A 117 7.15 -13.01 -14.77
CA LEU A 117 6.28 -13.64 -15.75
C LEU A 117 5.96 -12.70 -16.93
N LEU A 118 5.61 -11.45 -16.63
CA LEU A 118 5.36 -10.43 -17.66
C LEU A 118 6.61 -10.09 -18.45
N ARG A 119 7.76 -10.03 -17.80
CA ARG A 119 9.04 -9.74 -18.45
C ARG A 119 9.46 -10.83 -19.44
N TYR A 120 9.37 -12.09 -19.05
CA TYR A 120 9.81 -13.21 -19.90
C TYR A 120 8.71 -13.72 -20.83
N GLY A 121 7.45 -13.71 -20.41
CA GLY A 121 6.33 -14.21 -21.21
C GLY A 121 5.78 -13.20 -22.21
N ALA A 122 5.61 -11.94 -21.80
CA ALA A 122 5.04 -10.89 -22.65
C ALA A 122 6.08 -9.89 -23.20
N HIS A 123 7.38 -10.10 -22.92
CA HIS A 123 8.48 -9.18 -23.27
C HIS A 123 8.24 -7.73 -22.81
N PHE A 124 7.47 -7.57 -21.72
CA PHE A 124 7.18 -6.27 -21.14
C PHE A 124 8.35 -5.80 -20.26
N PRO A 125 8.83 -4.55 -20.39
CA PRO A 125 9.98 -4.05 -19.64
C PRO A 125 9.62 -3.80 -18.16
N ALA A 126 9.29 -4.87 -17.43
CA ALA A 126 9.02 -4.78 -16.00
C ALA A 126 10.33 -4.79 -15.21
N VAL A 127 10.53 -3.79 -14.34
CA VAL A 127 11.72 -3.64 -13.50
C VAL A 127 11.28 -3.61 -12.03
N LEU A 128 11.88 -4.51 -11.25
CA LEU A 128 11.73 -4.50 -9.79
C LEU A 128 12.74 -3.51 -9.20
N SER A 129 12.25 -2.46 -8.61
CA SER A 129 13.08 -1.50 -7.87
C SER A 129 13.16 -1.90 -6.40
N LEU A 130 14.38 -2.08 -5.88
CA LEU A 130 14.63 -2.37 -4.47
C LEU A 130 14.02 -1.30 -3.55
N PHE A 131 14.05 -0.04 -3.98
CA PHE A 131 13.45 1.07 -3.24
C PHE A 131 11.96 0.83 -2.97
N TRP A 132 11.19 0.43 -3.99
CA TRP A 132 9.75 0.16 -3.84
C TRP A 132 9.47 -1.08 -3.01
N VAL A 133 10.32 -2.12 -3.11
CA VAL A 133 10.21 -3.33 -2.27
C VAL A 133 10.39 -2.97 -0.80
N VAL A 134 11.44 -2.22 -0.47
CA VAL A 134 11.70 -1.79 0.92
C VAL A 134 10.58 -0.89 1.43
N THR A 135 10.12 0.05 0.60
CA THR A 135 9.00 0.94 0.95
C THR A 135 7.73 0.14 1.27
N ALA A 136 7.40 -0.86 0.46
CA ALA A 136 6.24 -1.73 0.69
C ALA A 136 6.34 -2.48 2.03
N LEU A 137 7.51 -3.08 2.34
CA LEU A 137 7.73 -3.77 3.61
C LEU A 137 7.64 -2.84 4.82
N VAL A 138 8.20 -1.64 4.72
CA VAL A 138 8.10 -0.60 5.75
C VAL A 138 6.65 -0.21 5.97
N MET A 139 5.88 0.01 4.89
CA MET A 139 4.46 0.32 4.98
C MET A 139 3.65 -0.81 5.62
N CYS A 140 3.94 -2.08 5.30
CA CYS A 140 3.31 -3.22 5.97
C CYS A 140 3.61 -3.24 7.47
N ALA A 141 4.85 -2.96 7.88
CA ALA A 141 5.23 -2.88 9.29
C ALA A 141 4.49 -1.72 10.00
N LEU A 142 4.39 -0.55 9.38
CA LEU A 142 3.66 0.60 9.92
C LEU A 142 2.16 0.30 10.08
N ILE A 143 1.55 -0.39 9.13
CA ILE A 143 0.16 -0.87 9.24
C ILE A 143 0.01 -1.87 10.40
N GLY A 144 0.95 -2.81 10.54
CA GLY A 144 0.99 -3.73 11.68
C GLY A 144 1.03 -3.00 13.03
N ILE A 145 1.82 -1.94 13.14
CA ILE A 145 1.88 -1.08 14.32
C ILE A 145 0.54 -0.35 14.50
N ALA A 146 0.06 0.35 13.48
CA ALA A 146 -1.14 1.19 13.57
C ALA A 146 -2.38 0.40 14.00
N PHE A 147 -2.61 -0.77 13.40
CA PHE A 147 -3.75 -1.61 13.71
C PHE A 147 -3.51 -2.57 14.88
N GLY A 148 -2.25 -2.87 15.22
CA GLY A 148 -1.86 -3.71 16.35
C GLY A 148 -1.87 -2.98 17.72
N VAL A 149 -1.69 -1.64 17.72
CA VAL A 149 -1.65 -0.86 18.98
C VAL A 149 -2.93 -1.03 19.80
N TYR A 150 -4.10 -0.97 19.19
CA TYR A 150 -5.38 -1.08 19.91
C TYR A 150 -5.56 -2.44 20.60
N PRO A 151 -5.44 -3.61 19.93
CA PRO A 151 -5.53 -4.90 20.61
C PRO A 151 -4.41 -5.11 21.63
N ALA A 152 -3.18 -4.69 21.37
CA ALA A 152 -2.07 -4.78 22.30
C ALA A 152 -2.32 -3.96 23.57
N TRP A 153 -2.87 -2.75 23.44
CA TRP A 153 -3.24 -1.91 24.56
C TRP A 153 -4.38 -2.53 25.37
N LYS A 154 -5.38 -3.12 24.72
CA LYS A 154 -6.48 -3.83 25.38
C LYS A 154 -5.95 -5.01 26.20
N ALA A 155 -5.06 -5.84 25.64
CA ALA A 155 -4.39 -6.92 26.34
C ALA A 155 -3.60 -6.41 27.56
N ALA A 156 -2.85 -5.31 27.40
CA ALA A 156 -2.07 -4.70 28.46
C ALA A 156 -2.90 -4.13 29.60
N ARG A 157 -4.19 -3.86 29.43
CA ARG A 157 -5.10 -3.34 30.44
C ARG A 157 -6.00 -4.38 31.12
N LEU A 158 -5.99 -5.64 30.69
CA LEU A 158 -6.76 -6.70 31.33
C LEU A 158 -6.48 -6.75 32.84
N ASP A 159 -7.52 -6.87 33.65
CA ASP A 159 -7.39 -7.09 35.10
C ASP A 159 -7.00 -8.56 35.33
N PRO A 160 -5.93 -8.85 36.09
CA PRO A 160 -5.52 -10.22 36.37
C PRO A 160 -6.58 -11.02 37.11
N VAL A 161 -7.37 -10.39 37.97
CA VAL A 161 -8.42 -11.09 38.75
C VAL A 161 -9.58 -11.49 37.84
N GLU A 162 -10.03 -10.57 36.99
CA GLU A 162 -11.08 -10.88 36.00
C GLU A 162 -10.62 -11.89 34.97
N ALA A 163 -9.36 -11.74 34.50
CA ALA A 163 -8.79 -12.65 33.49
C ALA A 163 -8.66 -14.11 33.98
N LEU A 164 -8.46 -14.32 35.30
CA LEU A 164 -8.40 -15.66 35.89
C LEU A 164 -9.77 -16.28 36.13
N ARG A 165 -10.85 -15.47 36.17
CA ARG A 165 -12.25 -15.95 36.30
C ARG A 165 -12.90 -16.26 34.96
N TYR A 166 -12.23 -15.90 33.87
CA TYR A 166 -12.74 -16.13 32.52
C TYR A 166 -12.63 -17.64 32.20
N GLU A 167 -13.77 -18.30 32.05
CA GLU A 167 -13.90 -19.67 31.54
C GLU A 167 -14.08 -19.69 30.03
#